data_e4aeb4430afd1f7fe7b0de83052077a0
#
_entry.id   e4aeb4430afd1f7fe7b0de83052077a0
#
_cell.length_a   1.000
_cell.length_b   1.000
_cell.length_c   1.000
_cell.angle_alpha   90.00
_cell.angle_beta   90.00
_cell.angle_gamma   90.00
#
_symmetry.space_group_name_H-M   'P 1'
#
loop_
_entity.id
_entity.type
_entity.pdbx_description
1 polymer ?
#
loop_
_entity_poly.entity_id
_entity_poly.type
_entity_poly.pdbx_seq_one_letter_code
_entity_poly.pdbx_strand_id
1 'polypeptide(L)'
;MKIFLIGYMGCGKSTKAKQLAHRLECPVIDLDAEIVSKTGKTIAEYFAEFGENGFRDYESEMLKTFDYPETCVVATGGGLPCFFDNMEWMNAHGETVYLQMEPAALVSRLHNRQKRPLIKDLNDEQLLEFIKEKLKERDPFYTKAKFIVDAFDLDGEKLEEAIKHN
;
A
#
# COMPACT_ATOMS: atom_id res chain seq x y z
N MET A 1 -5.90 -17.07 6.36
CA MET A 1 -6.43 -15.99 5.49
C MET A 1 -5.43 -14.84 5.40
N LYS A 2 -5.05 -14.46 4.20
CA LYS A 2 -4.16 -13.31 3.98
C LYS A 2 -4.99 -12.12 3.53
N ILE A 3 -4.76 -10.96 4.14
CA ILE A 3 -5.47 -9.71 3.80
C ILE A 3 -4.43 -8.69 3.32
N PHE A 4 -4.52 -8.31 2.06
CA PHE A 4 -3.61 -7.32 1.46
C PHE A 4 -4.28 -5.95 1.44
N LEU A 5 -3.67 -4.98 2.13
CA LEU A 5 -4.12 -3.59 2.11
C LEU A 5 -3.37 -2.85 1.02
N ILE A 6 -4.10 -2.26 0.10
CA ILE A 6 -3.55 -1.48 -1.01
C ILE A 6 -4.08 -0.05 -0.99
N GLY A 7 -3.39 0.85 -1.63
CA GLY A 7 -3.78 2.25 -1.73
C GLY A 7 -2.59 3.18 -1.84
N TYR A 8 -2.87 4.45 -2.05
CA TYR A 8 -1.87 5.49 -2.25
C TYR A 8 -1.07 5.77 -0.96
N MET A 9 0.16 6.25 -1.11
CA MET A 9 0.95 6.68 0.06
C MET A 9 0.17 7.71 0.88
N GLY A 10 0.25 7.62 2.20
CA GLY A 10 -0.45 8.52 3.10
C GLY A 10 -1.90 8.13 3.42
N CYS A 11 -2.46 7.09 2.81
CA CYS A 11 -3.83 6.65 3.13
C CYS A 11 -3.93 5.86 4.45
N GLY A 12 -2.80 5.51 5.07
CA GLY A 12 -2.76 4.88 6.38
C GLY A 12 -2.66 3.37 6.38
N LYS A 13 -2.14 2.75 5.30
CA LYS A 13 -2.02 1.29 5.19
C LYS A 13 -1.29 0.64 6.36
N SER A 14 -0.11 1.16 6.73
CA SER A 14 0.68 0.58 7.82
C SER A 14 -0.03 0.63 9.16
N THR A 15 -0.67 1.76 9.48
CA THR A 15 -1.44 1.93 10.72
C THR A 15 -2.66 1.02 10.73
N LYS A 16 -3.41 1.00 9.63
CA LYS A 16 -4.63 0.18 9.53
C LYS A 16 -4.30 -1.31 9.53
N ALA A 17 -3.18 -1.70 8.92
CA ALA A 17 -2.71 -3.08 8.96
C ALA A 17 -2.45 -3.55 10.40
N LYS A 18 -1.78 -2.72 11.20
CA LYS A 18 -1.52 -3.02 12.62
C LYS A 18 -2.81 -3.13 13.42
N GLN A 19 -3.73 -2.21 13.22
CA GLN A 19 -5.02 -2.21 13.92
C GLN A 19 -5.83 -3.46 13.58
N LEU A 20 -5.92 -3.78 12.30
CA LEU A 20 -6.67 -4.96 11.84
C LEU A 20 -6.01 -6.26 12.33
N ALA A 21 -4.69 -6.37 12.22
CA ALA A 21 -3.95 -7.55 12.67
C ALA A 21 -4.14 -7.78 14.17
N HIS A 22 -4.13 -6.70 14.96
CA HIS A 22 -4.38 -6.79 16.40
C HIS A 22 -5.77 -7.36 16.69
N ARG A 23 -6.80 -6.88 15.98
CA ARG A 23 -8.18 -7.35 16.17
C ARG A 23 -8.35 -8.80 15.73
N LEU A 24 -7.64 -9.22 14.70
CA LEU A 24 -7.70 -10.59 14.18
C LEU A 24 -6.72 -11.54 14.89
N GLU A 25 -5.96 -11.03 15.85
CA GLU A 25 -4.95 -11.77 16.61
C GLU A 25 -3.97 -12.49 15.69
N CYS A 26 -3.48 -11.79 14.65
CA CYS A 26 -2.55 -12.34 13.68
C CYS A 26 -1.37 -11.39 13.40
N PRO A 27 -0.28 -11.92 12.79
CA PRO A 27 0.85 -11.08 12.43
C PRO A 27 0.52 -10.03 11.37
N VAL A 28 1.27 -8.92 11.40
CA VAL A 28 1.29 -7.90 10.35
C VAL A 28 2.60 -7.99 9.59
N ILE A 29 2.52 -7.91 8.26
CA ILE A 29 3.67 -7.90 7.37
C ILE A 29 3.65 -6.55 6.62
N ASP A 30 4.74 -5.80 6.68
CA ASP A 30 4.94 -4.59 5.88
C ASP A 30 5.98 -4.94 4.81
N LEU A 31 5.55 -5.05 3.55
CA LEU A 31 6.45 -5.50 2.47
C LEU A 31 7.58 -4.51 2.21
N ASP A 32 7.34 -3.21 2.33
CA ASP A 32 8.42 -2.23 2.18
C ASP A 32 9.47 -2.40 3.28
N ALA A 33 9.03 -2.62 4.52
CA ALA A 33 9.93 -2.90 5.64
C ALA A 33 10.72 -4.20 5.42
N GLU A 34 10.08 -5.22 4.87
CA GLU A 34 10.76 -6.49 4.54
C GLU A 34 11.82 -6.31 3.46
N ILE A 35 11.55 -5.49 2.45
CA ILE A 35 12.53 -5.16 1.41
C ILE A 35 13.74 -4.46 2.03
N VAL A 36 13.51 -3.46 2.88
CA VAL A 36 14.60 -2.74 3.58
C VAL A 36 15.42 -3.71 4.42
N SER A 37 14.77 -4.59 5.18
CA SER A 37 15.42 -5.57 6.04
C SER A 37 16.30 -6.53 5.23
N LYS A 38 15.82 -7.04 4.11
CA LYS A 38 16.55 -8.03 3.30
C LYS A 38 17.66 -7.42 2.45
N THR A 39 17.48 -6.21 1.94
CA THR A 39 18.46 -5.56 1.07
C THR A 39 19.49 -4.74 1.85
N GLY A 40 19.18 -4.33 3.08
CA GLY A 40 20.00 -3.38 3.84
C GLY A 40 19.99 -1.98 3.26
N LYS A 41 19.06 -1.68 2.34
CA LYS A 41 18.94 -0.38 1.65
C LYS A 41 17.55 0.19 1.89
N THR A 42 17.44 1.52 1.96
CA THR A 42 16.13 2.17 1.91
C THR A 42 15.53 1.97 0.52
N ILE A 43 14.22 2.16 0.40
CA ILE A 43 13.54 2.09 -0.91
C ILE A 43 14.16 3.10 -1.88
N ALA A 44 14.44 4.33 -1.41
CA ALA A 44 15.07 5.38 -2.21
C ALA A 44 16.48 4.97 -2.70
N GLU A 45 17.28 4.36 -1.82
CA GLU A 45 18.62 3.86 -2.18
C GLU A 45 18.53 2.74 -3.23
N TYR A 46 17.56 1.85 -3.10
CA TYR A 46 17.35 0.77 -4.07
C TYR A 46 16.97 1.33 -5.45
N PHE A 47 16.05 2.29 -5.49
CA PHE A 47 15.70 3.01 -6.73
C PHE A 47 16.91 3.67 -7.37
N ALA A 48 17.73 4.35 -6.57
CA ALA A 48 18.91 5.06 -7.08
C ALA A 48 19.92 4.08 -7.71
N GLU A 49 20.09 2.90 -7.14
CA GLU A 49 21.06 1.90 -7.62
C GLU A 49 20.54 1.06 -8.77
N PHE A 50 19.29 0.59 -8.72
CA PHE A 50 18.75 -0.38 -9.67
C PHE A 50 17.65 0.18 -10.58
N GLY A 51 17.24 1.42 -10.36
CA GLY A 51 16.15 2.06 -11.11
C GLY A 51 14.77 1.53 -10.70
N GLU A 52 13.73 2.13 -11.29
CA GLU A 52 12.36 1.73 -11.01
C GLU A 52 12.09 0.29 -11.45
N ASN A 53 12.54 -0.09 -12.65
CA ASN A 53 12.31 -1.43 -13.17
C ASN A 53 12.94 -2.49 -12.26
N GLY A 54 14.17 -2.27 -11.80
CA GLY A 54 14.83 -3.18 -10.87
C GLY A 54 14.09 -3.31 -9.54
N PHE A 55 13.60 -2.18 -9.02
CA PHE A 55 12.80 -2.19 -7.79
C PHE A 55 11.48 -2.94 -7.99
N ARG A 56 10.77 -2.68 -9.08
CA ARG A 56 9.48 -3.35 -9.34
C ARG A 56 9.63 -4.86 -9.53
N ASP A 57 10.71 -5.30 -10.17
CA ASP A 57 11.04 -6.72 -10.29
C ASP A 57 11.24 -7.35 -8.90
N TYR A 58 12.05 -6.71 -8.05
CA TYR A 58 12.32 -7.19 -6.70
C TYR A 58 11.06 -7.20 -5.83
N GLU A 59 10.28 -6.12 -5.89
CA GLU A 59 9.04 -5.97 -5.14
C GLU A 59 8.04 -7.08 -5.50
N SER A 60 7.88 -7.36 -6.80
CA SER A 60 6.99 -8.43 -7.28
C SER A 60 7.46 -9.80 -6.84
N GLU A 61 8.76 -10.05 -6.91
CA GLU A 61 9.35 -11.31 -6.42
C GLU A 61 9.12 -11.47 -4.91
N MET A 62 9.36 -10.41 -4.14
CA MET A 62 9.12 -10.40 -2.69
C MET A 62 7.66 -10.72 -2.38
N LEU A 63 6.72 -10.07 -3.06
CA LEU A 63 5.28 -10.31 -2.88
C LEU A 63 4.96 -11.80 -3.05
N LYS A 64 5.49 -12.42 -4.10
CA LYS A 64 5.11 -13.77 -4.52
C LYS A 64 5.86 -14.88 -3.79
N THR A 65 7.03 -14.59 -3.26
CA THR A 65 7.90 -15.61 -2.61
C THR A 65 8.00 -15.47 -1.10
N PHE A 66 7.46 -14.40 -0.52
CA PHE A 66 7.49 -14.23 0.94
C PHE A 66 6.75 -15.39 1.62
N ASP A 67 7.33 -15.88 2.70
CA ASP A 67 6.74 -16.96 3.49
C ASP A 67 5.70 -16.39 4.46
N TYR A 68 4.48 -16.21 3.97
CA TYR A 68 3.41 -15.63 4.77
C TYR A 68 2.88 -16.60 5.81
N PRO A 69 2.61 -16.11 7.03
CA PRO A 69 1.80 -16.89 7.97
C PRO A 69 0.44 -17.23 7.36
N GLU A 70 -0.17 -18.32 7.81
CA GLU A 70 -1.48 -18.77 7.30
C GLU A 70 -2.53 -17.66 7.39
N THR A 71 -2.55 -16.96 8.52
CA THR A 71 -3.41 -15.78 8.71
C THR A 71 -2.53 -14.58 9.02
N CYS A 72 -2.61 -13.53 8.21
CA CYS A 72 -1.85 -12.30 8.40
C CYS A 72 -2.48 -11.13 7.65
N VAL A 73 -2.10 -9.93 8.06
CA VAL A 73 -2.44 -8.69 7.33
C VAL A 73 -1.16 -8.16 6.70
N VAL A 74 -1.22 -7.83 5.42
CA VAL A 74 -0.07 -7.40 4.63
C VAL A 74 -0.30 -5.96 4.15
N ALA A 75 0.58 -5.04 4.54
CA ALA A 75 0.61 -3.69 3.99
C ALA A 75 1.55 -3.68 2.79
N THR A 76 1.05 -3.23 1.64
CA THR A 76 1.81 -3.19 0.38
C THR A 76 2.32 -1.79 0.09
N GLY A 77 3.33 -1.67 -0.75
CA GLY A 77 3.76 -0.38 -1.28
C GLY A 77 2.71 0.20 -2.23
N GLY A 78 2.65 1.52 -2.33
CA GLY A 78 1.61 2.21 -3.11
C GLY A 78 1.58 1.84 -4.59
N GLY A 79 2.72 1.60 -5.20
CA GLY A 79 2.81 1.21 -6.61
C GLY A 79 2.72 -0.29 -6.87
N LEU A 80 2.87 -1.12 -5.85
CA LEU A 80 2.93 -2.57 -6.00
C LEU A 80 1.77 -3.16 -6.81
N PRO A 81 0.51 -2.77 -6.56
CA PRO A 81 -0.62 -3.35 -7.31
C PRO A 81 -0.61 -3.04 -8.81
N CYS A 82 0.15 -2.03 -9.22
CA CYS A 82 0.08 -1.47 -10.59
C CYS A 82 1.07 -2.11 -11.57
N PHE A 83 1.87 -3.09 -11.14
CA PHE A 83 2.91 -3.70 -11.94
C PHE A 83 2.69 -5.19 -12.13
N PHE A 84 3.06 -5.69 -13.31
CA PHE A 84 2.97 -7.11 -13.66
C PHE A 84 1.55 -7.64 -13.38
N ASP A 85 1.46 -8.86 -12.89
CA ASP A 85 0.23 -9.51 -12.47
C ASP A 85 0.03 -9.47 -10.95
N ASN A 86 0.65 -8.49 -10.27
CA ASN A 86 0.61 -8.42 -8.79
C ASN A 86 -0.83 -8.38 -8.25
N MET A 87 -1.70 -7.61 -8.88
CA MET A 87 -3.09 -7.50 -8.42
C MET A 87 -3.84 -8.82 -8.55
N GLU A 88 -3.68 -9.48 -9.68
CA GLU A 88 -4.27 -10.80 -9.95
C GLU A 88 -3.73 -11.85 -8.97
N TRP A 89 -2.42 -11.80 -8.71
CA TRP A 89 -1.78 -12.70 -7.76
C TRP A 89 -2.36 -12.54 -6.35
N MET A 90 -2.46 -11.29 -5.88
CA MET A 90 -3.04 -11.01 -4.56
C MET A 90 -4.49 -11.47 -4.46
N ASN A 91 -5.30 -11.23 -5.50
CA ASN A 91 -6.68 -11.67 -5.54
C ASN A 91 -6.81 -13.20 -5.52
N ALA A 92 -5.85 -13.91 -6.10
CA ALA A 92 -5.83 -15.37 -6.10
C ALA A 92 -5.36 -15.95 -4.76
N HIS A 93 -4.61 -15.20 -3.96
CA HIS A 93 -3.96 -15.69 -2.74
C HIS A 93 -4.53 -15.13 -1.44
N GLY A 94 -5.49 -14.22 -1.51
CA GLY A 94 -6.08 -13.64 -0.31
C GLY A 94 -7.18 -12.65 -0.60
N GLU A 95 -7.53 -11.88 0.42
CA GLU A 95 -8.49 -10.80 0.31
C GLU A 95 -7.75 -9.48 0.09
N THR A 96 -8.17 -8.71 -0.90
CA THR A 96 -7.57 -7.42 -1.20
C THR A 96 -8.51 -6.30 -0.81
N VAL A 97 -7.99 -5.29 -0.13
CA VAL A 97 -8.76 -4.15 0.36
C VAL A 97 -8.10 -2.85 -0.10
N TYR A 98 -8.81 -2.11 -0.94
CA TYR A 98 -8.37 -0.78 -1.36
C TYR A 98 -8.82 0.25 -0.33
N LEU A 99 -7.85 0.89 0.33
CA LEU A 99 -8.09 2.01 1.23
C LEU A 99 -8.15 3.28 0.39
N GLN A 100 -9.34 3.64 -0.04
CA GLN A 100 -9.57 4.77 -0.93
C GLN A 100 -9.65 6.08 -0.14
N MET A 101 -8.98 7.12 -0.63
CA MET A 101 -9.01 8.44 0.01
C MET A 101 -8.97 9.51 -1.07
N GLU A 102 -9.75 10.57 -0.87
CA GLU A 102 -9.79 11.71 -1.77
C GLU A 102 -8.42 12.41 -1.85
N PRO A 103 -8.04 12.93 -3.03
CA PRO A 103 -6.75 13.62 -3.19
C PRO A 103 -6.50 14.74 -2.18
N ALA A 104 -7.51 15.55 -1.88
CA ALA A 104 -7.38 16.64 -0.89
C ALA A 104 -7.06 16.14 0.50
N ALA A 105 -7.66 15.01 0.90
CA ALA A 105 -7.36 14.37 2.19
C ALA A 105 -5.94 13.81 2.22
N LEU A 106 -5.48 13.25 1.10
CA LEU A 106 -4.10 12.76 0.99
C LEU A 106 -3.08 13.90 1.10
N VAL A 107 -3.35 15.06 0.47
CA VAL A 107 -2.51 16.26 0.61
C VAL A 107 -2.36 16.64 2.08
N SER A 108 -3.49 16.69 2.80
CA SER A 108 -3.50 17.02 4.23
C SER A 108 -2.64 16.05 5.05
N ARG A 109 -2.70 14.76 4.74
CA ARG A 109 -1.91 13.73 5.44
C ARG A 109 -0.44 13.71 5.05
N LEU A 110 -0.10 14.24 3.88
CA LEU A 110 1.27 14.29 3.35
C LEU A 110 1.94 15.66 3.54
N HIS A 111 1.44 16.51 4.44
CA HIS A 111 2.03 17.81 4.70
C HIS A 111 3.49 17.71 5.19
N ASN A 112 3.86 16.62 5.87
CA ASN A 112 5.23 16.37 6.33
C ASN A 112 5.96 15.42 5.38
N ARG A 113 6.12 15.84 4.12
CA ARG A 113 6.59 15.02 3.00
C ARG A 113 8.09 15.04 2.73
N GLN A 114 8.87 15.63 3.64
CA GLN A 114 10.32 15.81 3.45
C GLN A 114 11.09 14.50 3.26
N LYS A 115 10.56 13.39 3.79
CA LYS A 115 11.16 12.07 3.67
C LYS A 115 10.77 11.33 2.39
N ARG A 116 9.99 11.95 1.51
CA ARG A 116 9.48 11.33 0.27
C ARG A 116 10.08 12.05 -0.93
N PRO A 117 11.13 11.48 -1.58
CA PRO A 117 11.91 12.17 -2.61
C PRO A 117 11.09 12.75 -3.76
N LEU A 118 10.04 12.05 -4.19
CA LEU A 118 9.24 12.48 -5.35
C LEU A 118 8.36 13.70 -5.09
N ILE A 119 8.02 13.98 -3.84
CA ILE A 119 7.05 15.03 -3.50
C ILE A 119 7.58 16.05 -2.49
N LYS A 120 8.79 15.89 -2.00
CA LYS A 120 9.36 16.73 -0.92
C LYS A 120 9.39 18.23 -1.26
N ASP A 121 9.56 18.59 -2.53
CA ASP A 121 9.70 19.97 -2.98
C ASP A 121 8.40 20.56 -3.55
N LEU A 122 7.30 19.81 -3.50
CA LEU A 122 6.01 20.26 -4.01
C LEU A 122 5.25 21.07 -2.94
N ASN A 123 4.66 22.19 -3.34
CA ASN A 123 3.69 22.88 -2.49
C ASN A 123 2.35 22.10 -2.52
N ASP A 124 1.38 22.51 -1.71
CA ASP A 124 0.12 21.78 -1.58
C ASP A 124 -0.67 21.72 -2.90
N GLU A 125 -0.66 22.80 -3.67
CA GLU A 125 -1.33 22.85 -4.98
C GLU A 125 -0.68 21.90 -5.99
N GLN A 126 0.65 21.92 -6.06
CA GLN A 126 1.42 21.01 -6.91
C GLN A 126 1.25 19.55 -6.47
N LEU A 127 1.24 19.30 -5.18
CA LEU A 127 1.02 17.97 -4.63
C LEU A 127 -0.38 17.44 -4.98
N LEU A 128 -1.41 18.29 -4.89
CA LEU A 128 -2.77 17.90 -5.25
C LEU A 128 -2.84 17.43 -6.71
N GLU A 129 -2.25 18.19 -7.63
CA GLU A 129 -2.21 17.81 -9.04
C GLU A 129 -1.40 16.53 -9.28
N PHE A 130 -0.27 16.38 -8.59
CA PHE A 130 0.54 15.17 -8.65
C PHE A 130 -0.26 13.94 -8.21
N ILE A 131 -0.98 14.04 -7.10
CA ILE A 131 -1.80 12.93 -6.58
C ILE A 131 -2.93 12.59 -7.54
N LYS A 132 -3.63 13.60 -8.07
CA LYS A 132 -4.71 13.38 -9.04
C LYS A 132 -4.21 12.61 -10.27
N GLU A 133 -3.07 13.00 -10.83
CA GLU A 133 -2.47 12.32 -11.97
C GLU A 133 -2.08 10.88 -11.64
N LYS A 134 -1.44 10.68 -10.49
CA LYS A 134 -1.05 9.33 -10.05
C LYS A 134 -2.23 8.43 -9.78
N LEU A 135 -3.27 8.93 -9.14
CA LEU A 135 -4.50 8.15 -8.89
C LEU A 135 -5.20 7.80 -10.19
N LYS A 136 -5.20 8.71 -11.16
CA LYS A 136 -5.75 8.42 -12.48
C LYS A 136 -5.05 7.24 -13.16
N GLU A 137 -3.73 7.15 -13.01
CA GLU A 137 -2.93 6.03 -13.52
C GLU A 137 -3.16 4.74 -12.73
N ARG A 138 -3.31 4.84 -11.42
CA ARG A 138 -3.33 3.68 -10.50
C ARG A 138 -4.71 3.11 -10.20
N ASP A 139 -5.75 3.93 -10.24
CA ASP A 139 -7.12 3.49 -9.92
C ASP A 139 -7.60 2.29 -10.75
N PRO A 140 -7.26 2.15 -12.03
CA PRO A 140 -7.63 0.95 -12.78
C PRO A 140 -7.12 -0.36 -12.15
N PHE A 141 -6.01 -0.30 -11.41
CA PHE A 141 -5.47 -1.44 -10.68
C PHE A 141 -6.08 -1.54 -9.28
N TYR A 142 -6.13 -0.43 -8.55
CA TYR A 142 -6.66 -0.41 -7.19
C TYR A 142 -8.12 -0.88 -7.13
N THR A 143 -8.93 -0.50 -8.11
CA THR A 143 -10.36 -0.85 -8.14
C THR A 143 -10.62 -2.32 -8.45
N LYS A 144 -9.59 -3.09 -8.81
CA LYS A 144 -9.69 -4.55 -8.94
C LYS A 144 -9.69 -5.26 -7.59
N ALA A 145 -9.49 -4.53 -6.50
CA ALA A 145 -9.55 -5.09 -5.14
C ALA A 145 -10.94 -5.67 -4.88
N LYS A 146 -10.99 -6.73 -4.08
CA LYS A 146 -12.26 -7.36 -3.68
C LYS A 146 -13.11 -6.45 -2.82
N PHE A 147 -12.48 -5.58 -2.02
CA PHE A 147 -13.17 -4.63 -1.15
C PHE A 147 -12.61 -3.24 -1.39
N ILE A 148 -13.48 -2.24 -1.49
CA ILE A 148 -13.12 -0.83 -1.58
C ILE A 148 -13.71 -0.15 -0.37
N VAL A 149 -12.86 0.45 0.48
CA VAL A 149 -13.25 1.03 1.75
C VAL A 149 -12.80 2.49 1.79
N ASP A 150 -13.68 3.38 2.24
CA ASP A 150 -13.33 4.78 2.46
C ASP A 150 -12.36 4.86 3.65
N ALA A 151 -11.14 5.33 3.38
CA ALA A 151 -10.09 5.40 4.39
C ALA A 151 -10.24 6.61 5.33
N PHE A 152 -11.13 7.56 5.02
CA PHE A 152 -11.40 8.70 5.88
C PHE A 152 -12.17 8.22 7.13
N ASP A 153 -11.69 8.59 8.32
CA ASP A 153 -12.26 8.15 9.60
C ASP A 153 -12.34 6.61 9.76
N LEU A 154 -11.51 5.89 9.05
CA LEU A 154 -11.44 4.44 9.17
C LEU A 154 -10.62 4.04 10.40
N ASP A 155 -11.12 3.07 11.16
CA ASP A 155 -10.38 2.40 12.23
C ASP A 155 -10.38 0.89 12.00
N GLY A 156 -9.70 0.16 12.89
CA GLY A 156 -9.58 -1.31 12.76
C GLY A 156 -10.92 -2.01 12.84
N GLU A 157 -11.85 -1.52 13.66
CA GLU A 157 -13.18 -2.11 13.81
C GLU A 157 -14.01 -1.97 12.53
N LYS A 158 -14.07 -0.76 12.00
CA LYS A 158 -14.79 -0.49 10.75
C LYS A 158 -14.20 -1.29 9.58
N LEU A 159 -12.87 -1.41 9.55
CA LEU A 159 -12.18 -2.17 8.51
C LEU A 159 -12.53 -3.67 8.63
N GLU A 160 -12.50 -4.22 9.82
CA GLU A 160 -12.88 -5.61 10.06
C GLU A 160 -14.33 -5.88 9.65
N GLU A 161 -15.24 -4.99 10.01
CA GLU A 161 -16.65 -5.09 9.63
C GLU A 161 -16.84 -5.06 8.10
N ALA A 162 -16.13 -4.17 7.41
CA ALA A 162 -16.20 -4.05 5.96
C ALA A 162 -15.79 -5.36 5.26
N ILE A 163 -14.81 -6.07 5.78
CA ILE A 163 -14.34 -7.33 5.21
C ILE A 163 -15.29 -8.48 5.53
N LYS A 164 -15.88 -8.49 6.73
CA LYS A 164 -16.74 -9.60 7.17
C LYS A 164 -18.15 -9.57 6.59
N HIS A 165 -18.65 -8.38 6.25
CA HIS A 165 -20.05 -8.19 5.86
C HIS A 165 -20.28 -7.95 4.35
N ASN A 166 -19.27 -8.22 3.54
CA ASN A 166 -19.42 -8.13 2.07
C ASN A 166 -19.37 -9.51 1.40
#